data_5f45962ffd339b1aea50afc202940ab0
#
_entry.id   5f45962ffd339b1aea50afc202940ab0
#
_cell.length_a   1.000
_cell.length_b   1.000
_cell.length_c   1.000
_cell.angle_alpha   90.00
_cell.angle_beta   90.00
_cell.angle_gamma   90.00
#
_symmetry.space_group_name_H-M   'P 1'
#
loop_
_entity.id
_entity.type
_entity.pdbx_description
1 polymer ?
#
loop_
_entity_poly.entity_id
_entity_poly.type
_entity_poly.pdbx_seq_one_letter_code
_entity_poly.pdbx_strand_id
1 'polypeptide(L)'
;MMKKILMILALMGTLTVEAQRMDDVTEHSKYIKVVDEYVPAPGQYVNLMPTFETGDTPATMAQKCTEMLANNEKGLVSLGGYGGFITFHLDHSIANVEGQADVMILGNLSGEGNSEPGIIMVSKDENGNGLPDDTWYELKGSADVDSVGKVVYGYSITYHRPVSETHTGETGGISKYITILNYILWTDNQGGSGYLYRIADSLNPIFRGDPYYPMWITDDQMTFGLQTLLPPNGYNTGDYKKEYWVRNSLAWGYVDNKQNGNTAACSYDFDNAVEVVSRTPVKVDFVDFIRVYTAVNQQCGWIAETSTEITGAEDLHLDTSIQRIKDALAGVESIKKETTINGELYDLQGRKIKAPGKGLYIKNGKKYIIK
;
A
#
# COMPACT_ATOMS: atom_id res chain seq x y z
N MET A 1 11.98 -23.33 -36.76
CA MET A 1 12.11 -21.93 -37.22
C MET A 1 11.21 -20.94 -36.46
N MET A 2 10.03 -21.33 -35.98
CA MET A 2 9.09 -20.45 -35.25
C MET A 2 9.53 -20.03 -33.82
N LYS A 3 10.29 -20.84 -33.08
CA LYS A 3 10.74 -20.49 -31.71
C LYS A 3 11.78 -19.34 -31.60
N LYS A 4 12.54 -19.10 -32.69
CA LYS A 4 13.54 -18.00 -32.70
C LYS A 4 12.95 -16.62 -33.00
N ILE A 5 11.78 -16.56 -33.64
CA ILE A 5 11.09 -15.30 -33.95
C ILE A 5 10.36 -14.76 -32.73
N LEU A 6 9.84 -15.65 -31.84
CA LEU A 6 9.15 -15.22 -30.59
C LEU A 6 10.10 -14.59 -29.57
N MET A 7 11.37 -15.05 -29.54
CA MET A 7 12.38 -14.52 -28.63
C MET A 7 12.91 -13.13 -29.02
N ILE A 8 12.85 -12.79 -30.30
CA ILE A 8 13.27 -11.48 -30.82
C ILE A 8 12.15 -10.42 -30.57
N LEU A 9 10.88 -10.83 -30.66
CA LEU A 9 9.75 -9.91 -30.33
C LEU A 9 9.66 -9.58 -28.83
N ALA A 10 9.97 -10.54 -27.95
CA ALA A 10 10.00 -10.28 -26.51
C ALA A 10 11.14 -9.32 -26.12
N LEU A 11 12.29 -9.40 -26.79
CA LEU A 11 13.42 -8.51 -26.52
C LEU A 11 13.20 -7.09 -27.08
N MET A 12 12.41 -6.93 -28.15
CA MET A 12 12.02 -5.62 -28.68
C MET A 12 10.92 -4.96 -27.82
N GLY A 13 10.04 -5.75 -27.18
CA GLY A 13 9.00 -5.23 -26.30
C GLY A 13 9.56 -4.60 -25.02
N THR A 14 10.59 -5.18 -24.43
CA THR A 14 11.24 -4.63 -23.23
C THR A 14 12.05 -3.36 -23.51
N LEU A 15 12.68 -3.26 -24.69
CA LEU A 15 13.40 -2.04 -25.09
C LEU A 15 12.48 -0.85 -25.38
N THR A 16 11.25 -1.10 -25.83
CA THR A 16 10.27 -0.02 -26.08
C THR A 16 9.64 0.52 -24.80
N VAL A 17 9.47 -0.30 -23.75
CA VAL A 17 8.95 0.16 -22.45
C VAL A 17 9.98 1.02 -21.72
N GLU A 18 11.25 0.64 -21.72
CA GLU A 18 12.32 1.50 -21.16
C GLU A 18 12.52 2.79 -21.98
N ALA A 19 12.42 2.75 -23.30
CA ALA A 19 12.52 3.94 -24.15
C ALA A 19 11.32 4.89 -23.93
N GLN A 20 10.11 4.37 -23.77
CA GLN A 20 8.91 5.18 -23.51
C GLN A 20 8.95 5.85 -22.12
N ARG A 21 9.58 5.22 -21.13
CA ARG A 21 9.83 5.81 -19.80
C ARG A 21 10.86 6.95 -19.84
N MET A 22 11.74 6.98 -20.85
CA MET A 22 12.79 7.99 -21.02
C MET A 22 12.37 9.23 -21.81
N ASP A 23 11.31 9.15 -22.62
CA ASP A 23 10.92 10.24 -23.54
C ASP A 23 9.89 11.22 -22.96
N ASP A 24 9.25 10.91 -21.80
CA ASP A 24 8.13 11.68 -21.26
C ASP A 24 8.47 12.40 -19.94
N VAL A 25 9.63 13.05 -19.90
CA VAL A 25 10.16 13.74 -18.70
C VAL A 25 9.54 15.14 -18.50
N THR A 26 8.56 15.57 -19.29
CA THR A 26 8.18 16.99 -19.35
C THR A 26 7.01 17.41 -18.47
N GLU A 27 6.15 16.47 -18.01
CA GLU A 27 5.02 16.83 -17.14
C GLU A 27 4.73 15.72 -16.12
N HIS A 28 5.38 15.75 -14.96
CA HIS A 28 5.06 14.86 -13.86
C HIS A 28 3.98 15.45 -12.96
N SER A 29 3.09 14.58 -12.46
CA SER A 29 2.04 14.93 -11.52
C SER A 29 2.43 14.50 -10.11
N LYS A 30 2.30 15.39 -9.14
CA LYS A 30 2.55 15.06 -7.72
C LYS A 30 1.50 14.12 -7.10
N TYR A 31 0.46 13.75 -7.83
CA TYR A 31 -0.67 12.96 -7.34
C TYR A 31 -0.55 11.49 -7.74
N ILE A 32 -1.35 10.64 -7.09
CA ILE A 32 -1.50 9.23 -7.47
C ILE A 32 -1.71 9.11 -8.98
N LYS A 33 -0.99 8.20 -9.61
CA LYS A 33 -1.15 7.87 -11.03
C LYS A 33 -1.98 6.61 -11.23
N VAL A 34 -1.66 5.55 -10.49
CA VAL A 34 -2.30 4.24 -10.62
C VAL A 34 -2.45 3.61 -9.23
N VAL A 35 -3.55 2.90 -9.04
CA VAL A 35 -3.71 1.92 -7.96
C VAL A 35 -3.37 0.55 -8.55
N ASP A 36 -2.28 -0.05 -8.06
CA ASP A 36 -1.76 -1.34 -8.51
C ASP A 36 -2.53 -2.50 -7.94
N GLU A 37 -2.91 -2.38 -6.65
CA GLU A 37 -3.62 -3.42 -5.92
C GLU A 37 -4.70 -2.80 -5.02
N TYR A 38 -5.87 -3.42 -5.01
CA TYR A 38 -6.91 -3.16 -4.04
C TYR A 38 -7.40 -4.48 -3.46
N VAL A 39 -7.01 -4.75 -2.23
CA VAL A 39 -7.29 -5.98 -1.50
C VAL A 39 -7.88 -5.63 -0.13
N PRO A 40 -9.13 -5.17 -0.07
CA PRO A 40 -9.75 -4.82 1.20
C PRO A 40 -10.03 -6.09 2.01
N ALA A 41 -9.89 -5.99 3.34
CA ALA A 41 -10.43 -7.02 4.23
C ALA A 41 -11.96 -6.89 4.31
N PRO A 42 -12.67 -7.93 4.77
CA PRO A 42 -14.11 -7.84 4.92
C PRO A 42 -14.53 -6.63 5.77
N GLY A 43 -15.54 -5.90 5.30
CA GLY A 43 -16.03 -4.69 5.95
C GLY A 43 -17.33 -4.17 5.31
N GLN A 44 -18.04 -3.30 6.02
CA GLN A 44 -19.38 -2.86 5.61
C GLN A 44 -19.39 -2.02 4.32
N TYR A 45 -18.26 -1.41 3.93
CA TYR A 45 -18.18 -0.50 2.78
C TYR A 45 -17.36 -1.04 1.61
N VAL A 46 -16.74 -2.20 1.73
CA VAL A 46 -15.79 -2.71 0.72
C VAL A 46 -16.43 -3.00 -0.65
N ASN A 47 -17.73 -3.28 -0.69
CA ASN A 47 -18.48 -3.47 -1.94
C ASN A 47 -19.21 -2.20 -2.43
N LEU A 48 -19.01 -1.07 -1.74
CA LEU A 48 -19.60 0.24 -2.04
C LEU A 48 -18.57 1.31 -2.38
N MET A 49 -17.35 1.21 -1.86
CA MET A 49 -16.30 2.23 -1.98
C MET A 49 -14.96 1.61 -2.37
N PRO A 50 -14.77 1.24 -3.67
CA PRO A 50 -15.62 1.47 -4.84
C PRO A 50 -16.80 0.50 -4.95
N THR A 51 -17.83 0.91 -5.70
CA THR A 51 -19.01 0.08 -5.93
C THR A 51 -18.68 -1.14 -6.78
N PHE A 52 -18.94 -2.33 -6.21
CA PHE A 52 -18.89 -3.59 -6.95
C PHE A 52 -20.04 -3.71 -7.94
N GLU A 53 -19.75 -4.24 -9.11
CA GLU A 53 -20.72 -4.61 -10.15
C GLU A 53 -20.47 -6.06 -10.58
N THR A 54 -21.54 -6.76 -10.97
CA THR A 54 -21.41 -8.17 -11.42
C THR A 54 -20.43 -8.29 -12.57
N GLY A 55 -19.41 -9.12 -12.39
CA GLY A 55 -18.33 -9.32 -13.37
C GLY A 55 -17.02 -8.60 -13.03
N ASP A 56 -17.01 -7.78 -11.98
CA ASP A 56 -15.77 -7.21 -11.50
C ASP A 56 -14.78 -8.27 -11.02
N THR A 57 -13.52 -7.97 -11.23
CA THR A 57 -12.35 -8.77 -10.85
C THR A 57 -11.44 -7.93 -9.95
N PRO A 58 -10.44 -8.51 -9.28
CA PRO A 58 -9.45 -7.72 -8.55
C PRO A 58 -8.83 -6.58 -9.38
N ALA A 59 -8.53 -6.84 -10.66
CA ALA A 59 -7.96 -5.84 -11.56
C ALA A 59 -8.94 -4.69 -11.89
N THR A 60 -10.22 -4.99 -12.17
CA THR A 60 -11.21 -3.95 -12.44
C THR A 60 -11.54 -3.15 -11.19
N MET A 61 -11.50 -3.74 -10.00
CA MET A 61 -11.69 -3.02 -8.74
C MET A 61 -10.51 -2.09 -8.45
N ALA A 62 -9.27 -2.50 -8.71
CA ALA A 62 -8.09 -1.63 -8.62
C ALA A 62 -8.17 -0.48 -9.65
N GLN A 63 -8.66 -0.74 -10.85
CA GLN A 63 -8.92 0.30 -11.85
C GLN A 63 -9.97 1.32 -11.36
N LYS A 64 -11.08 0.87 -10.76
CA LYS A 64 -12.09 1.77 -10.16
C LYS A 64 -11.48 2.63 -9.04
N CYS A 65 -10.59 2.07 -8.21
CA CYS A 65 -9.85 2.86 -7.23
C CYS A 65 -8.94 3.90 -7.92
N THR A 66 -8.29 3.55 -9.03
CA THR A 66 -7.51 4.51 -9.82
C THR A 66 -8.38 5.66 -10.31
N GLU A 67 -9.55 5.38 -10.87
CA GLU A 67 -10.50 6.39 -11.34
C GLU A 67 -10.98 7.32 -10.23
N MET A 68 -11.05 6.83 -8.99
CA MET A 68 -11.47 7.60 -7.81
C MET A 68 -10.36 8.47 -7.20
N LEU A 69 -9.08 8.05 -7.29
CA LEU A 69 -7.99 8.64 -6.53
C LEU A 69 -6.92 9.32 -7.38
N ALA A 70 -6.78 8.94 -8.66
CA ALA A 70 -5.72 9.47 -9.52
C ALA A 70 -5.95 10.94 -9.88
N ASN A 71 -4.86 11.65 -10.20
CA ASN A 71 -4.90 13.03 -10.66
C ASN A 71 -5.64 14.00 -9.73
N ASN A 72 -5.60 13.77 -8.41
CA ASN A 72 -6.29 14.54 -7.37
C ASN A 72 -7.84 14.46 -7.46
N GLU A 73 -8.37 13.40 -8.01
CA GLU A 73 -9.77 13.07 -7.80
C GLU A 73 -10.02 12.84 -6.30
N LYS A 74 -11.22 13.26 -5.83
CA LYS A 74 -11.55 13.22 -4.40
C LYS A 74 -12.55 12.12 -4.09
N GLY A 75 -12.30 10.94 -4.63
CA GLY A 75 -13.06 9.75 -4.31
C GLY A 75 -12.74 9.23 -2.91
N LEU A 76 -13.48 8.22 -2.48
CA LEU A 76 -13.33 7.59 -1.18
C LEU A 76 -13.20 6.08 -1.37
N VAL A 77 -12.07 5.50 -0.94
CA VAL A 77 -11.82 4.06 -1.00
C VAL A 77 -11.71 3.51 0.41
N SER A 78 -12.52 2.51 0.73
CA SER A 78 -12.55 1.83 2.04
C SER A 78 -11.69 0.57 1.99
N LEU A 79 -10.81 0.39 2.99
CA LEU A 79 -9.92 -0.77 3.08
C LEU A 79 -10.51 -1.93 3.89
N GLY A 80 -11.65 -1.72 4.54
CA GLY A 80 -12.29 -2.72 5.40
C GLY A 80 -11.53 -2.95 6.69
N GLY A 81 -11.73 -4.11 7.31
CA GLY A 81 -11.12 -4.49 8.58
C GLY A 81 -9.60 -4.60 8.52
N TYR A 82 -9.00 -5.06 9.64
CA TYR A 82 -7.55 -5.17 9.79
C TYR A 82 -6.89 -5.91 8.62
N GLY A 83 -5.80 -5.33 8.13
CA GLY A 83 -4.95 -5.90 7.10
C GLY A 83 -5.40 -5.60 5.67
N GLY A 84 -6.65 -5.20 5.45
CA GLY A 84 -7.10 -4.77 4.13
C GLY A 84 -6.29 -3.58 3.64
N PHE A 85 -5.89 -3.59 2.36
CA PHE A 85 -4.90 -2.64 1.84
C PHE A 85 -5.18 -2.16 0.42
N ILE A 86 -4.55 -1.04 0.11
CA ILE A 86 -4.39 -0.47 -1.23
C ILE A 86 -2.91 -0.23 -1.50
N THR A 87 -2.46 -0.54 -2.73
CA THR A 87 -1.11 -0.21 -3.21
C THR A 87 -1.23 0.73 -4.40
N PHE A 88 -0.47 1.81 -4.40
CA PHE A 88 -0.48 2.79 -5.47
C PHE A 88 0.92 3.35 -5.74
N HIS A 89 1.08 3.94 -6.93
CA HIS A 89 2.28 4.70 -7.29
C HIS A 89 1.94 6.02 -7.99
N LEU A 90 2.91 6.92 -8.02
CA LEU A 90 2.89 8.14 -8.83
C LEU A 90 3.52 7.85 -10.20
N ASP A 91 3.57 8.83 -11.08
CA ASP A 91 4.25 8.68 -12.37
C ASP A 91 5.78 8.79 -12.30
N HIS A 92 6.32 8.87 -11.09
CA HIS A 92 7.75 9.01 -10.77
C HIS A 92 8.04 8.45 -9.39
N SER A 93 9.31 8.19 -9.10
CA SER A 93 9.79 7.82 -7.75
C SER A 93 9.78 9.05 -6.84
N ILE A 94 9.22 8.94 -5.64
CA ILE A 94 9.22 10.01 -4.64
C ILE A 94 10.57 10.03 -3.91
N ALA A 95 11.23 11.18 -3.89
CA ALA A 95 12.51 11.32 -3.19
C ALA A 95 12.31 11.38 -1.67
N ASN A 96 13.18 10.72 -0.91
CA ASN A 96 13.35 10.99 0.51
C ASN A 96 14.22 12.23 0.71
N VAL A 97 13.68 13.24 1.38
CA VAL A 97 14.40 14.48 1.77
C VAL A 97 14.63 14.46 3.26
N GLU A 98 15.86 14.19 3.68
CA GLU A 98 16.25 13.97 5.08
C GLU A 98 15.62 14.98 6.05
N GLY A 99 14.91 14.47 7.06
CA GLY A 99 14.26 15.25 8.12
C GLY A 99 13.05 16.07 7.69
N GLN A 100 12.47 15.77 6.54
CA GLN A 100 11.25 16.39 6.06
C GLN A 100 10.21 15.32 5.73
N ALA A 101 8.92 15.68 5.76
CA ALA A 101 7.88 14.78 5.28
C ALA A 101 7.89 14.76 3.74
N ASP A 102 7.84 13.59 3.13
CA ASP A 102 8.01 13.39 1.69
C ASP A 102 6.69 13.20 0.96
N VAL A 103 5.71 12.59 1.62
CA VAL A 103 4.40 12.29 1.03
C VAL A 103 3.27 12.70 1.96
N MET A 104 2.21 13.28 1.40
CA MET A 104 0.93 13.47 2.09
C MET A 104 -0.04 12.39 1.65
N ILE A 105 -0.74 11.74 2.61
CA ILE A 105 -1.80 10.77 2.34
C ILE A 105 -3.03 11.16 3.15
N LEU A 106 -4.18 11.24 2.47
CA LEU A 106 -5.42 11.74 3.02
C LEU A 106 -6.42 10.60 3.27
N GLY A 107 -7.03 10.61 4.45
CA GLY A 107 -8.15 9.75 4.83
C GLY A 107 -9.51 10.48 4.71
N ASN A 108 -10.47 10.05 5.54
CA ASN A 108 -11.81 10.67 5.56
C ASN A 108 -12.20 11.24 6.93
N LEU A 109 -11.31 11.22 7.92
CA LEU A 109 -11.62 11.62 9.29
C LEU A 109 -12.33 13.00 9.34
N SER A 110 -13.58 13.00 9.79
CA SER A 110 -14.42 14.20 9.84
C SER A 110 -14.29 15.00 11.14
N GLY A 111 -13.70 14.41 12.21
CA GLY A 111 -13.56 15.05 13.51
C GLY A 111 -12.85 14.18 14.54
N GLU A 112 -12.43 14.79 15.64
CA GLU A 112 -11.83 14.06 16.75
C GLU A 112 -12.75 12.94 17.27
N GLY A 113 -12.15 11.83 17.68
CA GLY A 113 -12.90 10.68 18.19
C GLY A 113 -13.39 9.71 17.12
N ASN A 114 -12.98 9.90 15.84
CA ASN A 114 -13.33 9.02 14.73
C ASN A 114 -12.10 8.42 14.02
N SER A 115 -10.95 8.34 14.70
CA SER A 115 -9.70 7.85 14.09
C SER A 115 -9.78 6.37 13.70
N GLU A 116 -9.35 6.07 12.47
CA GLU A 116 -9.30 4.73 11.87
C GLU A 116 -7.90 4.46 11.31
N PRO A 117 -6.90 4.29 12.20
CA PRO A 117 -5.51 4.40 11.84
C PRO A 117 -5.05 3.32 10.87
N GLY A 118 -4.48 3.77 9.74
CA GLY A 118 -3.79 2.96 8.75
C GLY A 118 -2.28 3.11 8.83
N ILE A 119 -1.55 2.01 8.66
CA ILE A 119 -0.09 2.00 8.56
C ILE A 119 0.32 2.10 7.10
N ILE A 120 1.41 2.83 6.87
CA ILE A 120 2.01 3.03 5.56
C ILE A 120 3.17 2.05 5.40
N MET A 121 3.22 1.41 4.24
CA MET A 121 4.40 0.67 3.78
C MET A 121 4.93 1.31 2.50
N VAL A 122 6.23 1.21 2.33
CA VAL A 122 6.94 1.76 1.17
C VAL A 122 7.82 0.68 0.54
N SER A 123 7.93 0.70 -0.77
CA SER A 123 8.77 -0.20 -1.54
C SER A 123 9.45 0.53 -2.69
N LYS A 124 10.60 0.01 -3.07
CA LYS A 124 11.37 0.42 -4.24
C LYS A 124 11.28 -0.66 -5.30
N ASP A 125 11.12 -0.27 -6.56
CA ASP A 125 11.23 -1.18 -7.70
C ASP A 125 12.72 -1.51 -7.95
N GLU A 126 13.26 -2.46 -7.17
CA GLU A 126 14.68 -2.83 -7.21
C GLU A 126 15.05 -3.58 -8.48
N ASN A 127 14.10 -4.35 -9.02
CA ASN A 127 14.31 -5.17 -10.21
C ASN A 127 13.95 -4.46 -11.50
N GLY A 128 13.30 -3.28 -11.44
CA GLY A 128 12.94 -2.42 -12.57
C GLY A 128 11.80 -2.99 -13.44
N ASN A 129 10.93 -3.84 -12.87
CA ASN A 129 9.83 -4.46 -13.61
C ASN A 129 8.53 -3.66 -13.60
N GLY A 130 8.46 -2.61 -12.76
CA GLY A 130 7.29 -1.74 -12.59
C GLY A 130 6.16 -2.39 -11.79
N LEU A 131 6.46 -3.41 -10.98
CA LEU A 131 5.50 -4.13 -10.15
C LEU A 131 5.83 -3.99 -8.66
N PRO A 132 4.83 -3.97 -7.76
CA PRO A 132 5.03 -3.84 -6.32
C PRO A 132 5.41 -5.18 -5.66
N ASP A 133 6.37 -5.91 -6.23
CA ASP A 133 6.76 -7.27 -5.82
C ASP A 133 8.12 -7.36 -5.10
N ASP A 134 8.76 -6.22 -4.86
CA ASP A 134 10.02 -6.11 -4.14
C ASP A 134 9.82 -5.98 -2.61
N THR A 135 10.89 -5.66 -1.87
CA THR A 135 10.86 -5.58 -0.40
C THR A 135 10.04 -4.41 0.10
N TRP A 136 9.15 -4.67 1.06
CA TRP A 136 8.32 -3.69 1.73
C TRP A 136 8.87 -3.32 3.11
N TYR A 137 8.88 -2.04 3.43
CA TYR A 137 9.20 -1.48 4.75
C TYR A 137 7.99 -0.73 5.30
N GLU A 138 7.75 -0.80 6.61
CA GLU A 138 6.73 0.02 7.28
C GLU A 138 7.31 1.38 7.67
N LEU A 139 6.50 2.43 7.63
CA LEU A 139 6.82 3.66 8.33
C LEU A 139 6.36 3.52 9.79
N LYS A 140 7.31 3.62 10.73
CA LYS A 140 6.96 3.64 12.16
C LYS A 140 6.13 4.86 12.51
N GLY A 141 5.25 4.70 13.48
CA GLY A 141 4.46 5.79 14.02
C GLY A 141 4.63 5.93 15.53
N SER A 142 3.80 6.76 16.14
CA SER A 142 3.88 7.04 17.58
C SER A 142 3.71 5.81 18.47
N ALA A 143 2.98 4.80 18.05
CA ALA A 143 2.81 3.57 18.84
C ALA A 143 4.10 2.72 18.95
N ASP A 144 5.09 2.95 18.10
CA ASP A 144 6.41 2.31 18.20
C ASP A 144 7.26 2.89 19.35
N VAL A 145 6.94 4.10 19.82
CA VAL A 145 7.71 4.84 20.82
C VAL A 145 6.88 5.23 22.05
N ASP A 146 5.57 5.34 21.91
CA ASP A 146 4.67 5.74 22.98
C ASP A 146 4.03 4.52 23.66
N SER A 147 3.70 4.64 24.94
CA SER A 147 2.99 3.60 25.68
C SER A 147 1.48 3.66 25.42
N VAL A 148 1.07 3.21 24.21
CA VAL A 148 -0.34 3.25 23.77
C VAL A 148 -1.09 1.93 23.98
N GLY A 149 -0.41 0.89 24.46
CA GLY A 149 -0.93 -0.47 24.62
C GLY A 149 0.00 -1.50 23.98
N LYS A 150 -0.50 -2.72 23.79
CA LYS A 150 0.30 -3.80 23.19
C LYS A 150 0.26 -3.71 21.66
N VAL A 151 1.37 -3.32 21.06
CA VAL A 151 1.63 -3.46 19.62
C VAL A 151 2.11 -4.89 19.34
N VAL A 152 1.66 -5.51 18.26
CA VAL A 152 2.10 -6.85 17.84
C VAL A 152 2.70 -6.75 16.44
N TYR A 153 3.99 -7.07 16.33
CA TYR A 153 4.71 -7.11 15.06
C TYR A 153 4.65 -8.50 14.44
N GLY A 154 4.60 -8.58 13.13
CA GLY A 154 4.48 -9.85 12.42
C GLY A 154 3.14 -10.57 12.66
N TYR A 155 2.09 -9.80 12.88
CA TYR A 155 0.73 -10.32 13.06
C TYR A 155 0.15 -10.73 11.72
N SER A 156 -0.61 -11.85 11.71
CA SER A 156 -1.35 -12.32 10.56
C SER A 156 -2.77 -12.70 10.98
N ILE A 157 -3.74 -12.34 10.14
CA ILE A 157 -5.16 -12.67 10.32
C ILE A 157 -5.70 -13.37 9.07
N THR A 158 -6.61 -14.33 9.27
CA THR A 158 -7.36 -14.98 8.19
C THR A 158 -8.84 -14.80 8.42
N TYR A 159 -9.52 -14.18 7.47
CA TYR A 159 -10.98 -14.08 7.43
C TYR A 159 -11.57 -15.22 6.63
N HIS A 160 -12.66 -15.80 7.14
CA HIS A 160 -13.36 -16.91 6.51
C HIS A 160 -14.69 -16.41 5.92
N ARG A 161 -14.98 -16.76 4.66
CA ARG A 161 -16.23 -16.38 4.02
C ARG A 161 -17.41 -16.88 4.84
N PRO A 162 -18.41 -16.04 5.12
CA PRO A 162 -19.59 -16.49 5.86
C PRO A 162 -20.40 -17.52 5.06
N VAL A 163 -20.92 -18.54 5.73
CA VAL A 163 -21.79 -19.56 5.09
C VAL A 163 -23.17 -19.02 4.75
N SER A 164 -23.58 -17.90 5.35
CA SER A 164 -24.87 -17.27 5.11
C SER A 164 -24.81 -15.79 5.39
N GLU A 165 -25.44 -15.00 4.52
CA GLU A 165 -25.69 -13.57 4.71
C GLU A 165 -26.96 -13.28 5.50
N THR A 166 -27.77 -14.31 5.75
CA THR A 166 -29.03 -14.17 6.48
C THR A 166 -28.82 -14.35 7.98
N HIS A 167 -29.53 -13.55 8.74
CA HIS A 167 -29.52 -13.60 10.20
C HIS A 167 -30.04 -14.96 10.71
N THR A 168 -29.23 -15.64 11.48
CA THR A 168 -29.59 -16.91 12.17
C THR A 168 -29.18 -16.91 13.64
N GLY A 169 -28.66 -15.81 14.18
CA GLY A 169 -28.05 -15.77 15.49
C GLY A 169 -28.68 -14.78 16.46
N GLU A 170 -28.22 -14.86 17.70
CA GLU A 170 -28.64 -13.95 18.78
C GLU A 170 -28.18 -12.52 18.47
N THR A 171 -29.11 -11.59 18.65
CA THR A 171 -28.81 -10.16 18.72
C THR A 171 -28.66 -9.77 20.18
N GLY A 172 -27.64 -9.03 20.53
CA GLY A 172 -27.66 -8.35 21.79
C GLY A 172 -26.49 -8.60 22.73
N GLY A 173 -26.45 -7.79 23.76
CA GLY A 173 -25.45 -7.78 24.83
C GLY A 173 -24.25 -6.89 24.58
N ILE A 174 -23.77 -6.74 23.34
CA ILE A 174 -22.65 -5.85 22.96
C ILE A 174 -23.18 -4.53 22.40
N SER A 175 -24.13 -4.61 21.46
CA SER A 175 -24.82 -3.47 20.85
C SER A 175 -26.22 -3.88 20.40
N LYS A 176 -27.19 -2.99 20.56
CA LYS A 176 -28.56 -3.19 20.04
C LYS A 176 -28.64 -3.15 18.52
N TYR A 177 -27.61 -2.69 17.86
CA TYR A 177 -27.54 -2.51 16.42
C TYR A 177 -26.91 -3.71 15.70
N ILE A 178 -26.27 -4.62 16.43
CA ILE A 178 -25.71 -5.84 15.85
C ILE A 178 -26.86 -6.80 15.50
N THR A 179 -26.87 -7.26 14.26
CA THR A 179 -27.87 -8.21 13.75
C THR A 179 -27.34 -9.64 13.67
N ILE A 180 -26.01 -9.79 13.44
CA ILE A 180 -25.35 -11.12 13.40
C ILE A 180 -24.04 -11.02 14.20
N LEU A 181 -23.94 -11.76 15.32
CA LEU A 181 -22.75 -11.77 16.17
C LEU A 181 -21.61 -12.67 15.64
N ASN A 182 -21.94 -13.68 14.86
CA ASN A 182 -21.01 -14.66 14.34
C ASN A 182 -20.96 -14.59 12.79
N TYR A 183 -20.82 -13.36 12.27
CA TYR A 183 -20.95 -13.13 10.84
C TYR A 183 -19.71 -13.59 10.07
N ILE A 184 -18.58 -12.94 10.20
CA ILE A 184 -17.34 -13.35 9.53
C ILE A 184 -16.32 -13.78 10.58
N LEU A 185 -16.05 -15.08 10.61
CA LEU A 185 -15.01 -15.64 11.48
C LEU A 185 -13.64 -15.13 11.03
N TRP A 186 -12.82 -14.71 11.98
CA TRP A 186 -11.40 -14.55 11.78
C TRP A 186 -10.59 -15.39 12.76
N THR A 187 -9.40 -15.80 12.31
CA THR A 187 -8.37 -16.47 13.12
C THR A 187 -7.04 -15.79 12.91
N ASP A 188 -6.12 -15.87 13.88
CA ASP A 188 -4.81 -15.22 13.80
C ASP A 188 -3.64 -16.15 14.13
N ASN A 189 -2.43 -15.67 13.85
CA ASN A 189 -1.19 -16.40 14.12
C ASN A 189 -0.77 -16.39 15.61
N GLN A 190 -1.54 -15.74 16.48
CA GLN A 190 -1.34 -15.74 17.93
C GLN A 190 -2.23 -16.79 18.63
N GLY A 191 -3.04 -17.54 17.86
CA GLY A 191 -4.02 -18.51 18.37
C GLY A 191 -5.34 -17.87 18.81
N GLY A 192 -5.56 -16.61 18.43
CA GLY A 192 -6.81 -15.89 18.63
C GLY A 192 -7.83 -16.19 17.54
N SER A 193 -9.10 -15.95 17.87
CA SER A 193 -10.21 -15.97 16.92
C SER A 193 -11.34 -15.06 17.40
N GLY A 194 -12.18 -14.63 16.47
CA GLY A 194 -13.35 -13.81 16.75
C GLY A 194 -14.19 -13.62 15.51
N TYR A 195 -15.09 -12.66 15.56
CA TYR A 195 -15.99 -12.38 14.46
C TYR A 195 -16.04 -10.89 14.14
N LEU A 196 -16.12 -10.55 12.85
CA LEU A 196 -16.73 -9.30 12.44
C LEU A 196 -18.25 -9.46 12.59
N TYR A 197 -18.87 -8.48 13.22
CA TYR A 197 -20.32 -8.47 13.42
C TYR A 197 -21.01 -7.80 12.24
N ARG A 198 -22.20 -8.25 11.90
CA ARG A 198 -23.05 -7.49 11.00
C ARG A 198 -23.92 -6.53 11.79
N ILE A 199 -23.96 -5.29 11.39
CA ILE A 199 -24.86 -4.26 11.96
C ILE A 199 -26.14 -4.16 11.13
N ALA A 200 -27.16 -3.49 11.68
CA ALA A 200 -28.42 -3.29 11.01
C ALA A 200 -28.27 -2.36 9.79
N ASP A 201 -28.74 -2.80 8.65
CA ASP A 201 -28.69 -2.06 7.38
C ASP A 201 -29.37 -0.68 7.47
N SER A 202 -30.37 -0.55 8.36
CA SER A 202 -31.12 0.69 8.57
C SER A 202 -30.33 1.81 9.25
N LEU A 203 -29.13 1.53 9.79
CA LEU A 203 -28.29 2.54 10.45
C LEU A 203 -27.60 3.47 9.47
N ASN A 204 -27.40 3.02 8.25
CA ASN A 204 -26.71 3.79 7.25
C ASN A 204 -27.56 3.88 5.96
N PRO A 205 -28.04 5.06 5.58
CA PRO A 205 -28.86 5.22 4.38
C PRO A 205 -28.12 4.91 3.08
N ILE A 206 -26.78 4.83 3.11
CA ILE A 206 -25.96 4.46 1.97
C ILE A 206 -25.86 2.93 1.87
N PHE A 207 -26.05 2.22 2.99
CA PHE A 207 -25.89 0.78 3.08
C PHE A 207 -27.02 0.05 2.35
N ARG A 208 -26.65 -0.78 1.36
CA ARG A 208 -27.62 -1.50 0.51
C ARG A 208 -27.87 -2.94 0.96
N GLY A 209 -27.33 -3.32 2.11
CA GLY A 209 -27.38 -4.70 2.59
C GLY A 209 -26.36 -5.62 1.92
N ASP A 210 -25.36 -5.05 1.23
CA ASP A 210 -24.33 -5.83 0.57
C ASP A 210 -23.54 -6.70 1.59
N PRO A 211 -23.00 -7.85 1.17
CA PRO A 211 -22.09 -8.65 1.99
C PRO A 211 -20.88 -7.82 2.45
N TYR A 212 -20.30 -8.16 3.61
CA TYR A 212 -19.05 -7.55 4.06
C TYR A 212 -17.82 -8.22 3.43
N TYR A 213 -17.96 -9.45 2.95
CA TYR A 213 -16.89 -10.11 2.23
C TYR A 213 -16.80 -9.56 0.81
N PRO A 214 -15.60 -9.20 0.29
CA PRO A 214 -15.46 -8.65 -1.05
C PRO A 214 -16.03 -9.58 -2.11
N MET A 215 -16.98 -9.08 -2.91
CA MET A 215 -17.78 -9.91 -3.82
C MET A 215 -17.02 -10.39 -5.06
N TRP A 216 -15.91 -9.77 -5.42
CA TRP A 216 -15.04 -10.19 -6.53
C TRP A 216 -13.98 -11.21 -6.12
N ILE A 217 -13.84 -11.49 -4.84
CA ILE A 217 -12.95 -12.54 -4.33
C ILE A 217 -13.71 -13.87 -4.36
N THR A 218 -13.12 -14.90 -4.94
CA THR A 218 -13.73 -16.24 -5.06
C THR A 218 -13.29 -17.19 -3.96
N ASP A 219 -12.15 -16.92 -3.33
CA ASP A 219 -11.61 -17.77 -2.27
C ASP A 219 -12.44 -17.70 -1.00
N ASP A 220 -12.57 -18.82 -0.31
CA ASP A 220 -13.32 -18.93 0.95
C ASP A 220 -12.56 -18.34 2.15
N GLN A 221 -11.31 -17.95 1.96
CA GLN A 221 -10.46 -17.35 2.97
C GLN A 221 -9.63 -16.21 2.38
N MET A 222 -9.42 -15.18 3.18
CA MET A 222 -8.49 -14.09 2.89
C MET A 222 -7.51 -13.96 4.05
N THR A 223 -6.20 -14.06 3.76
CA THR A 223 -5.15 -13.95 4.76
C THR A 223 -4.35 -12.68 4.53
N PHE A 224 -4.22 -11.89 5.58
CA PHE A 224 -3.35 -10.71 5.65
C PHE A 224 -2.26 -11.00 6.66
N GLY A 225 -1.01 -10.74 6.30
CA GLY A 225 0.05 -11.23 7.16
C GLY A 225 1.35 -10.48 7.17
N LEU A 226 2.11 -10.76 8.25
CA LEU A 226 3.39 -10.15 8.57
C LEU A 226 3.34 -8.62 8.64
N GLN A 227 2.28 -8.08 9.22
CA GLN A 227 2.00 -6.66 9.41
C GLN A 227 2.05 -6.29 10.90
N THR A 228 2.00 -5.01 11.21
CA THR A 228 1.89 -4.52 12.59
C THR A 228 0.42 -4.36 12.98
N LEU A 229 0.02 -4.98 14.09
CA LEU A 229 -1.28 -4.76 14.72
C LEU A 229 -1.13 -3.73 15.82
N LEU A 230 -1.85 -2.61 15.68
CA LEU A 230 -1.96 -1.59 16.72
C LEU A 230 -2.98 -2.01 17.80
N PRO A 231 -2.82 -1.54 19.04
CA PRO A 231 -3.83 -1.76 20.07
C PRO A 231 -5.14 -1.06 19.68
N PRO A 232 -6.30 -1.60 20.11
CA PRO A 232 -7.58 -0.95 19.90
C PRO A 232 -7.60 0.49 20.44
N ASN A 233 -8.08 1.43 19.64
CA ASN A 233 -8.17 2.85 19.98
C ASN A 233 -9.61 3.29 20.26
N GLY A 234 -10.60 2.39 20.11
CA GLY A 234 -12.02 2.63 20.26
C GLY A 234 -12.55 2.19 21.65
N TYR A 235 -13.43 3.00 22.23
CA TYR A 235 -14.14 2.66 23.46
C TYR A 235 -15.55 3.25 23.47
N ASN A 236 -16.45 2.58 24.19
CA ASN A 236 -17.84 3.03 24.38
C ASN A 236 -17.93 3.90 25.64
N THR A 237 -18.40 5.14 25.50
CA THR A 237 -18.63 6.06 26.61
C THR A 237 -20.04 5.96 27.21
N GLY A 238 -20.92 5.18 26.57
CA GLY A 238 -22.29 4.95 26.97
C GLY A 238 -22.54 3.52 27.45
N ASP A 239 -23.80 3.22 27.74
CA ASP A 239 -24.26 1.87 27.98
C ASP A 239 -24.80 1.23 26.70
N TYR A 240 -25.15 -0.07 26.78
CA TYR A 240 -25.72 -0.84 25.67
C TYR A 240 -26.94 -0.17 24.98
N LYS A 241 -27.70 0.66 25.68
CA LYS A 241 -28.88 1.35 25.13
C LYS A 241 -28.59 2.74 24.60
N LYS A 242 -27.49 3.33 25.05
CA LYS A 242 -27.05 4.70 24.73
C LYS A 242 -25.58 4.67 24.36
N GLU A 243 -25.25 3.86 23.38
CA GLU A 243 -23.90 3.77 22.86
C GLU A 243 -23.39 5.10 22.34
N TYR A 244 -22.17 5.43 22.71
CA TYR A 244 -21.41 6.51 22.12
C TYR A 244 -19.94 6.08 22.03
N TRP A 245 -19.55 5.66 20.87
CA TRP A 245 -18.21 5.18 20.60
C TRP A 245 -17.28 6.33 20.22
N VAL A 246 -16.08 6.31 20.76
CA VAL A 246 -15.00 7.24 20.48
C VAL A 246 -13.78 6.44 20.08
N ARG A 247 -13.16 6.79 18.97
CA ARG A 247 -11.90 6.20 18.47
C ARG A 247 -10.82 7.27 18.57
N ASN A 248 -9.92 7.12 19.53
CA ASN A 248 -8.88 8.11 19.82
C ASN A 248 -7.83 8.13 18.71
N SER A 249 -7.41 9.32 18.32
CA SER A 249 -6.26 9.49 17.45
C SER A 249 -4.96 9.15 18.16
N LEU A 250 -4.07 8.46 17.45
CA LEU A 250 -2.66 8.33 17.81
C LEU A 250 -1.92 9.64 17.53
N ALA A 251 -0.73 9.82 18.10
CA ALA A 251 -0.06 11.12 18.07
C ALA A 251 0.38 11.49 16.63
N TRP A 252 1.06 10.57 15.91
CA TRP A 252 1.56 10.78 14.55
C TRP A 252 1.84 9.46 13.82
N GLY A 253 1.99 9.52 12.49
CA GLY A 253 2.51 8.42 11.66
C GLY A 253 1.44 7.50 11.06
N TYR A 254 0.15 7.84 11.16
CA TYR A 254 -0.94 6.98 10.66
C TYR A 254 -1.88 7.75 9.74
N VAL A 255 -2.29 7.09 8.66
CA VAL A 255 -3.31 7.59 7.73
C VAL A 255 -4.68 7.50 8.42
N ASP A 256 -5.60 8.36 8.04
CA ASP A 256 -6.98 8.43 8.56
C ASP A 256 -7.07 8.54 10.09
N ASN A 257 -6.05 9.16 10.66
CA ASN A 257 -5.86 9.33 12.09
C ASN A 257 -6.06 10.79 12.54
N LYS A 258 -5.92 11.73 11.62
CA LYS A 258 -6.13 13.17 11.81
C LYS A 258 -6.91 13.73 10.64
N GLN A 259 -7.61 14.85 10.86
CA GLN A 259 -8.37 15.52 9.81
C GLN A 259 -7.47 15.99 8.66
N ASN A 260 -7.91 15.84 7.42
CA ASN A 260 -7.19 16.27 6.21
C ASN A 260 -6.79 17.75 6.21
N GLY A 261 -7.52 18.62 6.93
CA GLY A 261 -7.16 20.03 7.11
C GLY A 261 -5.88 20.25 7.93
N ASN A 262 -5.43 19.26 8.67
CA ASN A 262 -4.14 19.26 9.36
C ASN A 262 -3.09 18.59 8.46
N THR A 263 -2.64 19.31 7.43
CA THR A 263 -1.71 18.78 6.42
C THR A 263 -0.43 18.21 7.05
N ALA A 264 0.14 18.88 8.06
CA ALA A 264 1.33 18.39 8.75
C ALA A 264 1.12 17.03 9.42
N ALA A 265 -0.09 16.75 9.94
CA ALA A 265 -0.41 15.46 10.56
C ALA A 265 -0.78 14.36 9.55
N CYS A 266 -1.04 14.73 8.30
CA CYS A 266 -1.28 13.82 7.19
C CYS A 266 -0.06 13.68 6.25
N SER A 267 1.10 14.21 6.67
CA SER A 267 2.37 14.15 5.94
C SER A 267 3.35 13.22 6.62
N TYR A 268 4.05 12.40 5.84
CA TYR A 268 4.84 11.26 6.30
C TYR A 268 6.26 11.32 5.74
N ASP A 269 7.23 11.01 6.61
CA ASP A 269 8.66 11.07 6.35
C ASP A 269 9.21 9.65 6.16
N PHE A 270 9.86 9.41 5.04
CA PHE A 270 10.46 8.11 4.71
C PHE A 270 11.68 7.75 5.56
N ASP A 271 12.25 8.70 6.30
CA ASP A 271 13.27 8.42 7.32
C ASP A 271 12.74 7.53 8.46
N ASN A 272 11.42 7.40 8.57
CA ASN A 272 10.75 6.50 9.51
C ASN A 272 10.65 5.05 9.02
N ALA A 273 11.24 4.69 7.87
CA ALA A 273 11.18 3.33 7.33
C ALA A 273 11.90 2.32 8.25
N VAL A 274 11.24 1.19 8.48
CA VAL A 274 11.74 0.09 9.31
C VAL A 274 11.37 -1.27 8.71
N GLU A 275 12.16 -2.29 8.99
CA GLU A 275 11.74 -3.67 8.73
C GLU A 275 10.48 -4.01 9.53
N VAL A 276 9.54 -4.72 8.91
CA VAL A 276 8.20 -4.97 9.48
C VAL A 276 8.25 -5.67 10.85
N VAL A 277 9.09 -6.70 11.00
CA VAL A 277 9.10 -7.53 12.21
C VAL A 277 10.17 -7.09 13.20
N SER A 278 11.38 -6.88 12.72
CA SER A 278 12.52 -6.54 13.59
C SER A 278 12.50 -5.09 14.06
N ARG A 279 11.77 -4.22 13.34
CA ARG A 279 11.74 -2.75 13.54
C ARG A 279 13.11 -2.10 13.36
N THR A 280 14.02 -2.80 12.69
CA THR A 280 15.33 -2.24 12.36
C THR A 280 15.16 -1.08 11.38
N PRO A 281 15.70 0.12 11.69
CA PRO A 281 15.63 1.25 10.76
C PRO A 281 16.28 0.94 9.42
N VAL A 282 15.63 1.35 8.34
CA VAL A 282 16.10 1.20 6.97
C VAL A 282 16.18 2.56 6.32
N LYS A 283 17.30 2.84 5.65
CA LYS A 283 17.42 4.05 4.84
C LYS A 283 16.91 3.77 3.44
N VAL A 284 15.87 4.49 3.04
CA VAL A 284 15.37 4.53 1.67
C VAL A 284 15.72 5.87 1.04
N ASP A 285 16.27 5.87 -0.17
CA ASP A 285 16.63 7.12 -0.88
C ASP A 285 15.46 7.65 -1.71
N PHE A 286 14.59 6.75 -2.17
CA PHE A 286 13.35 7.06 -2.89
C PHE A 286 12.38 5.89 -2.78
N VAL A 287 11.12 6.14 -3.09
CA VAL A 287 10.00 5.21 -3.01
C VAL A 287 9.28 5.17 -4.34
N ASP A 288 9.04 3.97 -4.87
CA ASP A 288 8.27 3.75 -6.10
C ASP A 288 6.82 3.39 -5.81
N PHE A 289 6.58 2.56 -4.77
CA PHE A 289 5.26 2.08 -4.40
C PHE A 289 4.94 2.39 -2.95
N ILE A 290 3.70 2.80 -2.70
CA ILE A 290 3.15 3.03 -1.37
C ILE A 290 1.97 2.08 -1.17
N ARG A 291 1.92 1.44 0.00
CA ARG A 291 0.79 0.65 0.46
C ARG A 291 0.27 1.20 1.77
N VAL A 292 -1.05 1.29 1.91
CA VAL A 292 -1.69 1.61 3.18
C VAL A 292 -2.60 0.46 3.56
N TYR A 293 -2.56 0.04 4.82
CA TYR A 293 -3.45 -0.99 5.34
C TYR A 293 -4.11 -0.58 6.66
N THR A 294 -5.32 -1.08 6.93
CA THR A 294 -6.01 -0.89 8.21
C THR A 294 -5.23 -1.57 9.33
N ALA A 295 -4.85 -0.81 10.37
CA ALA A 295 -3.89 -1.26 11.37
C ALA A 295 -4.48 -1.76 12.69
N VAL A 296 -5.80 -1.70 12.89
CA VAL A 296 -6.49 -2.12 14.11
C VAL A 296 -7.51 -3.22 13.81
N ASN A 297 -7.56 -4.25 14.67
CA ASN A 297 -8.61 -5.27 14.65
C ASN A 297 -9.59 -5.01 15.79
N GLN A 298 -10.65 -4.25 15.52
CA GLN A 298 -11.64 -3.88 16.52
C GLN A 298 -13.04 -3.72 15.93
N GLN A 299 -14.04 -3.81 16.84
CA GLN A 299 -15.45 -3.56 16.58
C GLN A 299 -15.96 -2.49 17.55
N CYS A 300 -16.56 -1.44 17.00
CA CYS A 300 -17.04 -0.28 17.76
C CYS A 300 -18.59 -0.20 17.77
N GLY A 301 -19.23 -1.29 18.16
CA GLY A 301 -20.68 -1.36 18.30
C GLY A 301 -21.40 -1.02 16.99
N TRP A 302 -22.24 0.03 16.99
CA TRP A 302 -23.02 0.45 15.83
C TRP A 302 -22.17 1.05 14.70
N ILE A 303 -20.92 1.43 14.98
CA ILE A 303 -19.97 1.90 13.94
C ILE A 303 -19.40 0.71 13.16
N ALA A 304 -19.51 -0.51 13.69
CA ALA A 304 -18.99 -1.77 13.18
C ALA A 304 -17.44 -1.87 13.25
N GLU A 305 -16.81 -2.51 12.27
CA GLU A 305 -15.36 -2.59 12.20
C GLU A 305 -14.73 -1.23 11.95
N THR A 306 -13.49 -1.08 12.36
CA THR A 306 -12.67 0.07 11.98
C THR A 306 -12.06 -0.20 10.62
N SER A 307 -12.30 0.70 9.68
CA SER A 307 -11.81 0.68 8.32
C SER A 307 -11.04 1.95 8.03
N THR A 308 -9.82 1.82 7.56
CA THR A 308 -9.07 2.99 7.06
C THR A 308 -9.59 3.35 5.68
N GLU A 309 -9.82 4.62 5.43
CA GLU A 309 -10.21 5.15 4.12
C GLU A 309 -9.10 6.01 3.51
N ILE A 310 -9.04 6.00 2.17
CA ILE A 310 -8.09 6.79 1.38
C ILE A 310 -8.88 7.70 0.44
N THR A 311 -8.47 8.98 0.39
CA THR A 311 -9.04 9.98 -0.51
C THR A 311 -8.03 10.64 -1.44
N GLY A 312 -6.74 10.32 -1.30
CA GLY A 312 -5.68 10.80 -2.19
C GLY A 312 -4.30 10.78 -1.54
N ALA A 313 -3.29 11.01 -2.36
CA ALA A 313 -1.91 11.24 -1.93
C ALA A 313 -1.18 12.18 -2.88
N GLU A 314 -0.14 12.86 -2.37
CA GLU A 314 0.73 13.73 -3.18
C GLU A 314 2.18 13.71 -2.71
N ASP A 315 3.12 13.80 -3.66
CA ASP A 315 4.53 14.09 -3.42
C ASP A 315 4.70 15.53 -2.93
N LEU A 316 5.37 15.71 -1.80
CA LEU A 316 5.62 17.02 -1.21
C LEU A 316 6.90 17.70 -1.76
N HIS A 317 7.71 16.94 -2.51
CA HIS A 317 9.02 17.36 -3.02
C HIS A 317 9.19 17.08 -4.53
N LEU A 318 8.14 17.29 -5.33
CA LEU A 318 8.11 16.94 -6.75
C LEU A 318 9.37 17.41 -7.52
N ASP A 319 9.78 18.68 -7.32
CA ASP A 319 10.98 19.21 -8.00
C ASP A 319 12.26 18.45 -7.63
N THR A 320 12.40 18.05 -6.36
CA THR A 320 13.54 17.25 -5.87
C THR A 320 13.48 15.83 -6.42
N SER A 321 12.31 15.21 -6.43
CA SER A 321 12.07 13.88 -6.99
C SER A 321 12.47 13.83 -8.47
N ILE A 322 11.98 14.78 -9.26
CA ILE A 322 12.31 14.87 -10.69
C ILE A 322 13.77 15.19 -10.94
N GLN A 323 14.40 16.07 -10.13
CA GLN A 323 15.83 16.37 -10.27
C GLN A 323 16.70 15.15 -10.00
N ARG A 324 16.39 14.35 -8.98
CA ARG A 324 17.11 13.09 -8.67
C ARG A 324 17.00 12.06 -9.79
N ILE A 325 15.85 11.93 -10.43
CA ILE A 325 15.67 11.07 -11.61
C ILE A 325 16.58 11.55 -12.76
N LYS A 326 16.59 12.85 -13.05
CA LYS A 326 17.45 13.45 -14.08
C LYS A 326 18.93 13.22 -13.79
N ASP A 327 19.37 13.39 -12.55
CA ASP A 327 20.75 13.15 -12.15
C ASP A 327 21.17 11.69 -12.29
N ALA A 328 20.28 10.75 -11.92
CA ALA A 328 20.50 9.33 -12.10
C ALA A 328 20.61 8.96 -13.59
N LEU A 329 19.74 9.50 -14.45
CA LEU A 329 19.79 9.30 -15.91
C LEU A 329 21.06 9.91 -16.51
N ALA A 330 21.44 11.11 -16.11
CA ALA A 330 22.68 11.77 -16.55
C ALA A 330 23.92 10.97 -16.13
N GLY A 331 23.91 10.37 -14.93
CA GLY A 331 24.96 9.46 -14.48
C GLY A 331 25.06 8.20 -15.35
N VAL A 332 23.94 7.61 -15.73
CA VAL A 332 23.92 6.45 -16.67
C VAL A 332 24.42 6.84 -18.06
N GLU A 333 24.06 8.03 -18.57
CA GLU A 333 24.58 8.53 -19.86
C GLU A 333 26.08 8.82 -19.80
N SER A 334 26.61 9.35 -18.69
CA SER A 334 28.05 9.57 -18.51
C SER A 334 28.81 8.24 -18.50
N ILE A 335 28.27 7.21 -17.84
CA ILE A 335 28.84 5.85 -17.90
C ILE A 335 28.78 5.27 -19.32
N LYS A 336 27.71 5.50 -20.05
CA LYS A 336 27.58 5.08 -21.45
C LYS A 336 28.58 5.85 -22.37
N LYS A 337 28.83 7.13 -22.11
CA LYS A 337 29.83 7.92 -22.84
C LYS A 337 31.28 7.53 -22.51
N GLU A 338 31.57 7.19 -21.27
CA GLU A 338 32.88 6.65 -20.89
C GLU A 338 33.16 5.26 -21.46
N THR A 339 32.13 4.51 -21.85
CA THR A 339 32.27 3.22 -22.54
C THR A 339 32.54 3.35 -24.03
N THR A 340 32.63 4.55 -24.62
CA THR A 340 33.32 4.76 -25.88
C THR A 340 34.80 4.53 -25.69
N ILE A 341 35.24 3.39 -26.16
CA ILE A 341 36.48 2.68 -25.87
C ILE A 341 37.72 3.50 -26.27
N ASN A 342 38.27 4.28 -25.33
CA ASN A 342 39.66 4.72 -25.37
C ASN A 342 40.45 4.00 -24.27
N GLY A 343 40.98 2.82 -24.56
CA GLY A 343 41.84 2.04 -23.68
C GLY A 343 41.98 0.61 -24.10
N GLU A 344 43.13 0.01 -23.77
CA GLU A 344 43.47 -1.36 -24.12
C GLU A 344 42.61 -2.35 -23.31
N LEU A 345 41.97 -3.31 -24.01
CA LEU A 345 41.20 -4.41 -23.43
C LEU A 345 42.08 -5.66 -23.33
N TYR A 346 41.91 -6.34 -22.19
CA TYR A 346 42.61 -7.60 -21.91
C TYR A 346 41.61 -8.70 -21.59
N ASP A 347 41.88 -9.94 -21.99
CA ASP A 347 41.16 -11.12 -21.53
C ASP A 347 41.52 -11.44 -20.06
N LEU A 348 40.85 -12.45 -19.48
CA LEU A 348 41.10 -12.85 -18.10
C LEU A 348 42.49 -13.47 -17.88
N GLN A 349 43.21 -13.82 -18.97
CA GLN A 349 44.57 -14.27 -18.99
C GLN A 349 45.60 -13.15 -19.16
N GLY A 350 45.15 -11.89 -19.21
CA GLY A 350 46.01 -10.72 -19.39
C GLY A 350 46.49 -10.46 -20.81
N ARG A 351 45.93 -11.13 -21.83
CA ARG A 351 46.28 -10.92 -23.21
C ARG A 351 45.45 -9.75 -23.80
N LYS A 352 46.15 -8.85 -24.51
CA LYS A 352 45.53 -7.69 -25.15
C LYS A 352 44.60 -8.13 -26.32
N ILE A 353 43.37 -7.66 -26.30
CA ILE A 353 42.34 -7.98 -27.27
C ILE A 353 42.12 -6.78 -28.20
N LYS A 354 42.34 -6.97 -29.53
CA LYS A 354 42.15 -5.94 -30.56
C LYS A 354 40.74 -5.88 -31.11
N ALA A 355 40.01 -7.00 -31.11
CA ALA A 355 38.63 -7.13 -31.59
C ALA A 355 37.84 -7.99 -30.59
N PRO A 356 37.23 -7.37 -29.60
CA PRO A 356 36.49 -8.10 -28.56
C PRO A 356 35.16 -8.62 -29.11
N GLY A 357 34.91 -9.92 -28.93
CA GLY A 357 33.58 -10.53 -29.04
C GLY A 357 32.78 -10.37 -27.78
N LYS A 358 31.63 -11.03 -27.69
CA LYS A 358 30.88 -11.14 -26.44
C LYS A 358 31.70 -11.85 -25.37
N GLY A 359 31.82 -11.29 -24.19
CA GLY A 359 32.60 -11.91 -23.10
C GLY A 359 33.02 -10.95 -21.99
N LEU A 360 33.76 -11.50 -21.02
CA LEU A 360 34.30 -10.77 -19.88
C LEU A 360 35.75 -10.37 -20.15
N TYR A 361 36.06 -9.08 -19.96
CA TYR A 361 37.36 -8.47 -20.23
C TYR A 361 37.83 -7.62 -19.04
N ILE A 362 39.12 -7.26 -19.05
CA ILE A 362 39.71 -6.32 -18.09
C ILE A 362 40.16 -5.07 -18.83
N LYS A 363 39.79 -3.89 -18.31
CA LYS A 363 40.23 -2.58 -18.78
C LYS A 363 40.54 -1.70 -17.58
N ASN A 364 41.72 -1.08 -17.57
CA ASN A 364 42.17 -0.21 -16.47
C ASN A 364 41.95 -0.84 -15.07
N GLY A 365 42.21 -2.14 -14.95
CA GLY A 365 42.04 -2.90 -13.70
C GLY A 365 40.61 -3.25 -13.30
N LYS A 366 39.60 -2.90 -14.12
CA LYS A 366 38.18 -3.19 -13.88
C LYS A 366 37.64 -4.25 -14.83
N LYS A 367 36.66 -5.04 -14.39
CA LYS A 367 35.99 -6.06 -15.22
C LYS A 367 34.94 -5.41 -16.11
N TYR A 368 34.92 -5.81 -17.40
CA TYR A 368 33.98 -5.36 -18.42
C TYR A 368 33.28 -6.55 -19.07
N ILE A 369 31.98 -6.45 -19.25
CA ILE A 369 31.18 -7.44 -20.01
C ILE A 369 30.76 -6.82 -21.34
N ILE A 370 31.13 -7.46 -22.45
CA ILE A 370 30.60 -7.14 -23.77
C ILE A 370 29.50 -8.15 -24.09
N LYS A 371 28.26 -7.66 -24.21
CA LYS A 371 27.05 -8.47 -24.45
C LYS A 371 26.82 -8.75 -25.93
#